data_3bda64e41ccde4eef9b9ec48e2ad0b51
#
_entry.id   3bda64e41ccde4eef9b9ec48e2ad0b51
#
_cell.length_a   1.000
_cell.length_b   1.000
_cell.length_c   1.000
_cell.angle_alpha   90.00
_cell.angle_beta   90.00
_cell.angle_gamma   90.00
#
_symmetry.space_group_name_H-M   'P 1'
#
loop_
_entity.id
_entity.type
_entity.pdbx_description
1 polymer ?
#
loop_
_entity_poly.entity_id
_entity_poly.type
_entity_poly.pdbx_seq_one_letter_code
_entity_poly.pdbx_strand_id
1 'polypeptide(L)'
;MNKKILSVVLILCVMLAVMPMTAYAANTAFCRKCDQIQTVRVTYQYANDELHRTALTCTVCNRTWDYWESHIWSGTATCTSGRTCTDCGGPSEPLGHDWGAWTQNSDEKTHTRICKRDTSHTE
;
A
#
# COMPACT_ATOMS: atom_id res chain seq x y z
N MET A 1 -40.83 24.34 29.34
CA MET A 1 -39.43 24.01 29.03
C MET A 1 -38.65 25.30 28.81
N ASN A 2 -37.53 25.48 29.50
CA ASN A 2 -36.80 26.75 29.53
C ASN A 2 -36.11 26.97 28.17
N LYS A 3 -36.30 28.15 27.52
CA LYS A 3 -35.73 28.44 26.19
C LYS A 3 -34.21 28.19 26.08
N LYS A 4 -33.48 28.33 27.18
CA LYS A 4 -32.06 28.04 27.29
C LYS A 4 -31.75 26.54 27.18
N ILE A 5 -32.60 25.66 27.73
CA ILE A 5 -32.44 24.20 27.68
C ILE A 5 -32.73 23.72 26.26
N LEU A 6 -33.76 24.27 25.60
CA LEU A 6 -34.09 23.95 24.21
C LEU A 6 -32.95 24.31 23.24
N SER A 7 -32.30 25.47 23.45
CA SER A 7 -31.18 25.91 22.64
C SER A 7 -29.94 25.02 22.80
N VAL A 8 -29.63 24.58 24.03
CA VAL A 8 -28.49 23.67 24.30
C VAL A 8 -28.72 22.28 23.71
N VAL A 9 -29.96 21.76 23.82
CA VAL A 9 -30.30 20.45 23.22
C VAL A 9 -30.24 20.52 21.70
N LEU A 10 -30.68 21.63 21.06
CA LEU A 10 -30.58 21.79 19.60
C LEU A 10 -29.14 21.86 19.11
N ILE A 11 -28.26 22.58 19.85
CA ILE A 11 -26.83 22.67 19.53
C ILE A 11 -26.15 21.30 19.69
N LEU A 12 -26.48 20.53 20.75
CA LEU A 12 -25.95 19.18 20.94
C LEU A 12 -26.40 18.23 19.81
N CYS A 13 -27.67 18.30 19.38
CA CYS A 13 -28.17 17.49 18.26
C CYS A 13 -27.50 17.85 16.93
N VAL A 14 -27.22 19.13 16.69
CA VAL A 14 -26.52 19.57 15.47
C VAL A 14 -25.06 19.16 15.48
N MET A 15 -24.39 19.18 16.65
CA MET A 15 -23.00 18.70 16.79
C MET A 15 -22.86 17.20 16.62
N LEU A 16 -23.89 16.42 17.00
CA LEU A 16 -23.91 14.96 16.76
C LEU A 16 -24.17 14.60 15.28
N ALA A 17 -24.83 15.50 14.50
CA ALA A 17 -25.13 15.28 13.10
C ALA A 17 -23.94 15.61 12.16
N VAL A 18 -22.88 16.27 12.65
CA VAL A 18 -21.71 16.71 11.86
C VAL A 18 -20.46 15.87 12.17
N MET A 19 -20.59 14.74 12.85
CA MET A 19 -19.51 13.77 12.86
C MET A 19 -19.32 13.28 11.42
N PRO A 20 -18.16 13.50 10.78
CA PRO A 20 -17.91 12.87 9.50
C PRO A 20 -17.96 11.37 9.78
N MET A 21 -19.02 10.70 9.36
CA MET A 21 -18.98 9.27 9.17
C MET A 21 -17.93 9.03 8.10
N THR A 22 -16.70 8.78 8.51
CA THR A 22 -15.74 8.08 7.68
C THR A 22 -16.38 6.71 7.48
N ALA A 23 -17.19 6.60 6.43
CA ALA A 23 -17.64 5.33 5.92
C ALA A 23 -16.36 4.62 5.44
N TYR A 24 -15.74 3.83 6.31
CA TYR A 24 -14.80 2.81 5.86
C TYR A 24 -15.63 1.94 4.92
N ALA A 25 -15.31 1.99 3.63
CA ALA A 25 -15.88 1.06 2.67
C ALA A 25 -15.54 -0.35 3.18
N ALA A 26 -16.51 -1.02 3.78
CA ALA A 26 -16.30 -2.35 4.28
C ALA A 26 -16.03 -3.25 3.08
N ASN A 27 -14.89 -3.96 3.08
CA ASN A 27 -14.62 -4.95 2.06
C ASN A 27 -15.72 -6.01 2.09
N THR A 28 -16.36 -6.26 0.95
CA THR A 28 -17.42 -7.25 0.82
C THR A 28 -17.09 -8.26 -0.27
N ALA A 29 -17.44 -9.52 -0.04
CA ALA A 29 -17.26 -10.58 -1.02
C ALA A 29 -18.36 -11.65 -0.90
N PHE A 30 -18.58 -12.41 -1.97
CA PHE A 30 -19.52 -13.53 -1.94
C PHE A 30 -18.95 -14.69 -1.11
N CYS A 31 -19.64 -15.05 -0.04
CA CYS A 31 -19.28 -16.18 0.79
C CYS A 31 -20.09 -17.42 0.45
N ARG A 32 -19.48 -18.43 -0.15
CA ARG A 32 -20.15 -19.67 -0.55
C ARG A 32 -20.80 -20.43 0.60
N LYS A 33 -20.33 -20.25 1.85
CA LYS A 33 -20.91 -20.92 3.02
C LYS A 33 -22.18 -20.21 3.49
N CYS A 34 -22.24 -18.87 3.38
CA CYS A 34 -23.41 -18.08 3.73
C CYS A 34 -24.37 -17.90 2.55
N ASP A 35 -23.94 -18.27 1.33
CA ASP A 35 -24.64 -18.14 0.06
C ASP A 35 -25.11 -16.70 -0.24
N GLN A 36 -24.30 -15.71 0.18
CA GLN A 36 -24.58 -14.28 -0.04
C GLN A 36 -23.33 -13.42 0.10
N ILE A 37 -23.41 -12.15 -0.32
CA ILE A 37 -22.35 -11.16 -0.10
C ILE A 37 -22.28 -10.83 1.38
N GLN A 38 -21.10 -10.93 1.94
CA GLN A 38 -20.80 -10.64 3.34
C GLN A 38 -19.64 -9.68 3.49
N THR A 39 -19.57 -9.00 4.62
CA THR A 39 -18.36 -8.28 5.04
C THR A 39 -17.23 -9.27 5.26
N VAL A 40 -16.07 -8.95 4.72
CA VAL A 40 -14.87 -9.78 4.85
C VAL A 40 -13.72 -8.99 5.48
N ARG A 41 -12.89 -9.70 6.24
CA ARG A 41 -11.57 -9.22 6.64
C ARG A 41 -10.59 -9.61 5.55
N VAL A 42 -9.82 -8.64 5.06
CA VAL A 42 -8.78 -8.86 4.05
C VAL A 42 -7.43 -8.86 4.73
N THR A 43 -6.57 -9.79 4.36
CA THR A 43 -5.17 -9.82 4.77
C THR A 43 -4.29 -10.13 3.57
N TYR A 44 -3.13 -9.50 3.53
CA TYR A 44 -2.19 -9.63 2.44
C TYR A 44 -0.89 -10.27 2.92
N GLN A 45 -0.28 -11.10 2.09
CA GLN A 45 1.00 -11.72 2.37
C GLN A 45 1.88 -11.67 1.13
N TYR A 46 3.06 -11.06 1.25
CA TYR A 46 4.08 -11.08 0.21
C TYR A 46 4.50 -12.51 -0.10
N ALA A 47 4.65 -12.83 -1.37
CA ALA A 47 5.09 -14.15 -1.82
C ALA A 47 6.39 -14.08 -2.62
N ASN A 48 6.42 -13.24 -3.66
CA ASN A 48 7.58 -13.00 -4.53
C ASN A 48 7.41 -11.63 -5.23
N ASP A 49 8.31 -11.29 -6.15
CA ASP A 49 8.31 -10.01 -6.84
C ASP A 49 7.15 -9.79 -7.80
N GLU A 50 6.43 -10.84 -8.18
CA GLU A 50 5.30 -10.76 -9.11
C GLU A 50 3.95 -10.74 -8.39
N LEU A 51 3.80 -11.55 -7.34
CA LEU A 51 2.53 -11.85 -6.72
C LEU A 51 2.54 -11.71 -5.20
N HIS A 52 1.42 -11.27 -4.65
CA HIS A 52 1.06 -11.43 -3.25
C HIS A 52 -0.20 -12.28 -3.10
N ARG A 53 -0.35 -12.87 -1.92
CA ARG A 53 -1.53 -13.64 -1.55
C ARG A 53 -2.52 -12.72 -0.85
N THR A 54 -3.75 -12.69 -1.36
CA THR A 54 -4.88 -12.00 -0.73
C THR A 54 -5.78 -13.03 -0.09
N ALA A 55 -5.94 -12.98 1.22
CA ALA A 55 -6.83 -13.86 1.95
C ALA A 55 -8.05 -13.11 2.49
N LEU A 56 -9.22 -13.66 2.27
CA LEU A 56 -10.52 -13.12 2.68
C LEU A 56 -11.12 -14.02 3.77
N THR A 57 -11.52 -13.42 4.89
CA THR A 57 -12.22 -14.13 5.97
C THR A 57 -13.60 -13.55 6.16
N CYS A 58 -14.64 -14.35 5.96
CA CYS A 58 -16.01 -13.95 6.21
C CYS A 58 -16.22 -13.65 7.71
N THR A 59 -16.76 -12.47 8.02
CA THR A 59 -16.97 -12.05 9.41
C THR A 59 -18.12 -12.78 10.10
N VAL A 60 -19.01 -13.42 9.32
CA VAL A 60 -20.20 -14.14 9.84
C VAL A 60 -19.90 -15.60 10.16
N CYS A 61 -19.27 -16.32 9.23
CA CYS A 61 -19.05 -17.77 9.39
C CYS A 61 -17.58 -18.17 9.56
N ASN A 62 -16.68 -17.20 9.58
CA ASN A 62 -15.21 -17.35 9.70
C ASN A 62 -14.58 -18.24 8.62
N ARG A 63 -15.28 -18.50 7.50
CA ARG A 63 -14.67 -19.17 6.37
C ARG A 63 -13.64 -18.27 5.74
N THR A 64 -12.46 -18.82 5.46
CA THR A 64 -11.37 -18.16 4.74
C THR A 64 -11.18 -18.79 3.37
N TRP A 65 -10.88 -17.96 2.37
CA TRP A 65 -10.42 -18.34 1.04
C TRP A 65 -9.39 -17.34 0.56
N ASP A 66 -8.59 -17.71 -0.41
CA ASP A 66 -7.48 -16.89 -0.89
C ASP A 66 -7.29 -17.02 -2.39
N TYR A 67 -6.59 -16.07 -2.94
CA TYR A 67 -6.16 -15.99 -4.33
C TYR A 67 -4.86 -15.20 -4.46
N TRP A 68 -4.24 -15.26 -5.62
CA TRP A 68 -3.00 -14.58 -5.93
C TRP A 68 -3.27 -13.37 -6.82
N GLU A 69 -2.64 -12.25 -6.51
CA GLU A 69 -2.76 -11.01 -7.26
C GLU A 69 -1.40 -10.40 -7.51
N SER A 70 -1.28 -9.67 -8.62
CA SER A 70 -0.10 -8.86 -8.91
C SER A 70 0.01 -7.70 -7.93
N HIS A 71 1.24 -7.30 -7.63
CA HIS A 71 1.48 -6.17 -6.75
C HIS A 71 1.00 -4.83 -7.34
N ILE A 72 0.43 -3.99 -6.49
CA ILE A 72 0.15 -2.59 -6.80
C ILE A 72 1.29 -1.76 -6.23
N TRP A 73 2.24 -1.40 -7.11
CA TRP A 73 3.44 -0.71 -6.70
C TRP A 73 3.23 0.78 -6.47
N SER A 74 3.74 1.28 -5.34
CA SER A 74 3.82 2.69 -4.99
C SER A 74 5.27 3.17 -4.96
N GLY A 75 5.48 4.45 -5.29
CA GLY A 75 6.81 5.05 -5.37
C GLY A 75 7.52 4.79 -6.69
N THR A 76 8.75 5.24 -6.76
CA THR A 76 9.64 5.08 -7.92
C THR A 76 10.84 4.22 -7.52
N ALA A 77 11.14 3.18 -8.30
CA ALA A 77 12.37 2.42 -8.11
C ALA A 77 13.59 3.26 -8.51
N THR A 78 14.64 3.13 -7.72
CA THR A 78 15.97 3.75 -7.97
C THR A 78 17.02 2.67 -8.21
N CYS A 79 18.27 3.09 -8.39
CA CYS A 79 19.38 2.13 -8.51
C CYS A 79 19.52 1.21 -7.30
N THR A 80 19.19 1.71 -6.12
CA THR A 80 19.46 1.05 -4.82
C THR A 80 18.22 0.71 -4.02
N SER A 81 17.06 1.24 -4.41
CA SER A 81 15.80 1.02 -3.72
C SER A 81 14.69 0.61 -4.68
N GLY A 82 13.96 -0.42 -4.30
CA GLY A 82 12.76 -0.84 -5.01
C GLY A 82 11.53 0.01 -4.67
N ARG A 83 10.39 -0.34 -5.25
CA ARG A 83 9.06 0.18 -4.90
C ARG A 83 8.48 -0.63 -3.76
N THR A 84 7.40 -0.14 -3.17
CA THR A 84 6.66 -0.87 -2.13
C THR A 84 5.24 -1.18 -2.61
N CYS A 85 4.78 -2.39 -2.40
CA CYS A 85 3.38 -2.75 -2.69
C CYS A 85 2.46 -2.08 -1.65
N THR A 86 1.39 -1.42 -2.13
CA THR A 86 0.42 -0.73 -1.27
C THR A 86 -0.40 -1.67 -0.39
N ASP A 87 -0.59 -2.90 -0.84
CA ASP A 87 -1.45 -3.88 -0.17
C ASP A 87 -0.67 -4.74 0.83
N CYS A 88 0.39 -5.41 0.39
CA CYS A 88 1.15 -6.33 1.25
C CYS A 88 2.38 -5.70 1.92
N GLY A 89 2.77 -4.48 1.52
CA GLY A 89 3.98 -3.80 2.03
C GLY A 89 5.31 -4.43 1.55
N GLY A 90 5.26 -5.45 0.70
CA GLY A 90 6.45 -6.11 0.16
C GLY A 90 7.24 -5.20 -0.79
N PRO A 91 8.58 -5.31 -0.82
CA PRO A 91 9.44 -4.52 -1.72
C PRO A 91 9.50 -5.13 -3.12
N SER A 92 9.72 -4.29 -4.13
CA SER A 92 10.24 -4.75 -5.43
C SER A 92 11.76 -4.71 -5.44
N GLU A 93 12.38 -5.42 -6.39
CA GLU A 93 13.81 -5.27 -6.63
C GLU A 93 14.16 -3.83 -7.06
N PRO A 94 15.36 -3.32 -6.65
CA PRO A 94 15.92 -2.08 -7.19
C PRO A 94 16.22 -2.23 -8.67
N LEU A 95 16.33 -1.08 -9.39
CA LEU A 95 16.69 -1.08 -10.81
C LEU A 95 18.14 -1.52 -11.07
N GLY A 96 18.98 -1.52 -10.05
CA GLY A 96 20.42 -1.69 -10.19
C GLY A 96 21.08 -0.49 -10.86
N HIS A 97 22.39 -0.53 -11.01
CA HIS A 97 23.15 0.51 -11.69
C HIS A 97 23.23 0.24 -13.20
N ASP A 98 23.03 1.29 -13.99
CA ASP A 98 23.35 1.30 -15.42
C ASP A 98 24.66 2.08 -15.61
N TRP A 99 25.78 1.36 -15.49
CA TRP A 99 27.10 1.98 -15.54
C TRP A 99 27.44 2.50 -16.93
N GLY A 100 27.99 3.71 -16.97
CA GLY A 100 28.61 4.28 -18.14
C GLY A 100 29.98 3.62 -18.46
N ALA A 101 30.65 4.14 -19.46
CA ALA A 101 32.00 3.71 -19.79
C ALA A 101 32.99 4.11 -18.67
N TRP A 102 34.06 3.34 -18.54
CA TRP A 102 35.16 3.70 -17.68
C TRP A 102 35.92 4.93 -18.25
N THR A 103 36.18 5.89 -17.38
CA THR A 103 36.98 7.08 -17.71
C THR A 103 38.21 7.08 -16.83
N GLN A 104 39.39 7.27 -17.44
CA GLN A 104 40.66 7.39 -16.72
C GLN A 104 40.67 8.68 -15.93
N ASN A 105 41.07 8.60 -14.66
CA ASN A 105 41.19 9.74 -13.77
C ASN A 105 42.51 10.52 -14.04
N SER A 106 42.63 11.72 -13.51
CA SER A 106 43.79 12.59 -13.68
C SER A 106 45.08 12.03 -13.05
N ASP A 107 44.97 11.04 -12.20
CA ASP A 107 46.12 10.33 -11.59
C ASP A 107 46.73 9.28 -12.55
N GLU A 108 46.12 9.08 -13.74
CA GLU A 108 46.51 8.10 -14.75
C GLU A 108 46.60 6.63 -14.26
N LYS A 109 46.21 6.38 -13.01
CA LYS A 109 46.31 5.05 -12.37
C LYS A 109 44.96 4.44 -12.07
N THR A 110 43.94 5.26 -11.87
CA THR A 110 42.59 4.83 -11.51
C THR A 110 41.60 5.20 -12.62
N HIS A 111 40.47 4.50 -12.64
CA HIS A 111 39.38 4.76 -13.58
C HIS A 111 38.09 4.89 -12.76
N THR A 112 37.16 5.67 -13.27
CA THR A 112 35.86 5.89 -12.67
C THR A 112 34.78 5.68 -13.72
N ARG A 113 33.65 5.09 -13.33
CA ARG A 113 32.44 5.10 -14.15
C ARG A 113 31.27 5.65 -13.34
N ILE A 114 30.31 6.23 -14.02
CA ILE A 114 29.16 6.92 -13.44
C ILE A 114 27.90 6.18 -13.87
N CYS A 115 26.99 6.02 -12.94
CA CYS A 115 25.68 5.44 -13.23
C CYS A 115 24.85 6.42 -14.08
N LYS A 116 24.30 5.94 -15.22
CA LYS A 116 23.46 6.75 -16.11
C LYS A 116 22.09 7.09 -15.51
N ARG A 117 21.59 6.27 -14.55
CA ARG A 117 20.31 6.52 -13.87
C ARG A 117 20.45 7.54 -12.76
N ASP A 118 21.61 7.59 -12.10
CA ASP A 118 21.91 8.51 -11.02
C ASP A 118 23.39 8.84 -11.03
N THR A 119 23.71 10.05 -11.47
CA THR A 119 25.10 10.51 -11.66
C THR A 119 25.85 10.73 -10.34
N SER A 120 25.19 10.68 -9.20
CA SER A 120 25.84 10.70 -7.87
C SER A 120 26.49 9.36 -7.53
N HIS A 121 26.09 8.28 -8.21
CA HIS A 121 26.66 6.96 -8.01
C HIS A 121 27.88 6.78 -8.93
N THR A 122 29.02 6.56 -8.32
CA THR A 122 30.30 6.33 -8.98
C THR A 122 30.97 5.06 -8.47
N GLU A 123 31.76 4.43 -9.31
CA GLU A 123 32.56 3.26 -9.01
C GLU A 123 33.98 3.41 -9.53
#